data_557abe5bb088e2900aa9d0b0ac6a6533
#
_entry.id   557abe5bb088e2900aa9d0b0ac6a6533
#
_cell.length_a   1.000
_cell.length_b   1.000
_cell.length_c   1.000
_cell.angle_alpha   90.00
_cell.angle_beta   90.00
_cell.angle_gamma   90.00
#
_symmetry.space_group_name_H-M   'P 1'
#
loop_
_entity.id
_entity.type
_entity.pdbx_description
1 polymer ?
#
loop_
_entity_poly.entity_id
_entity_poly.type
_entity_poly.pdbx_seq_one_letter_code
_entity_poly.pdbx_strand_id
1 'polypeptide(L)'
;MPTELTISTLKSEAHGFAIQESTHPEPSLYGVTDGKAVGTYLEHKFQAYLHTKYHYAEGSSAKGIDFPELEVDMKVTSIRQPQSSCPFKSARQKNYGLGYNLLVFVYEKADDESTHTGVLNIHHTVFVDKTRTADFQTTSGLKRIIENEGNIDDVLAFFAERMLPLDDIQAQTLAEEVLANPPQLGYLTISNALQWRLQYSRVIQQAGSVTGIEAL
;
A
#
# COMPACT_ATOMS: atom_id res chain seq x y z
N MET A 1 8.99 5.56 30.51
CA MET A 1 8.35 4.35 29.95
C MET A 1 8.09 4.63 28.46
N PRO A 2 8.31 3.66 27.57
CA PRO A 2 7.94 3.87 26.17
C PRO A 2 6.43 4.18 26.06
N THR A 3 6.11 5.07 25.14
CA THR A 3 4.73 5.52 24.89
C THR A 3 4.07 4.56 23.91
N GLU A 4 2.74 4.45 23.91
CA GLU A 4 1.99 3.69 22.92
C GLU A 4 2.14 4.32 21.53
N LEU A 5 2.34 3.48 20.50
CA LEU A 5 2.42 3.95 19.12
C LEU A 5 1.03 4.32 18.61
N THR A 6 0.92 5.47 17.98
CA THR A 6 -0.31 5.95 17.32
C THR A 6 -0.06 6.19 15.82
N ILE A 7 -1.13 6.31 15.02
CA ILE A 7 -0.98 6.64 13.59
C ILE A 7 -0.24 7.97 13.39
N SER A 8 -0.49 8.96 14.22
CA SER A 8 0.17 10.27 14.13
C SER A 8 1.67 10.17 14.42
N THR A 9 2.05 9.45 15.48
CA THR A 9 3.46 9.23 15.81
C THR A 9 4.14 8.34 14.79
N LEU A 10 3.46 7.29 14.30
CA LEU A 10 3.99 6.43 13.23
C LEU A 10 4.35 7.23 11.98
N LYS A 11 3.47 8.14 11.54
CA LYS A 11 3.73 9.03 10.39
C LYS A 11 4.94 9.94 10.63
N SER A 12 4.99 10.58 11.79
CA SER A 12 6.11 11.48 12.15
C SER A 12 7.44 10.73 12.21
N GLU A 13 7.44 9.53 12.80
CA GLU A 13 8.64 8.70 12.89
C GLU A 13 9.06 8.14 11.52
N ALA A 14 8.11 7.79 10.65
CA ALA A 14 8.40 7.34 9.29
C ALA A 14 9.12 8.44 8.48
N HIS A 15 8.66 9.69 8.59
CA HIS A 15 9.33 10.84 7.98
C HIS A 15 10.77 11.02 8.53
N GLY A 16 10.95 11.07 9.85
CA GLY A 16 12.26 11.22 10.48
C GLY A 16 13.22 10.08 10.15
N PHE A 17 12.72 8.84 10.15
CA PHE A 17 13.48 7.66 9.76
C PHE A 17 13.92 7.72 8.29
N ALA A 18 13.04 8.12 7.37
CA ALA A 18 13.36 8.24 5.95
C ALA A 18 14.51 9.21 5.69
N ILE A 19 14.52 10.35 6.38
CA ILE A 19 15.63 11.33 6.29
C ILE A 19 16.95 10.71 6.76
N GLN A 20 16.96 10.03 7.91
CA GLN A 20 18.15 9.39 8.46
C GLN A 20 18.67 8.26 7.56
N GLU A 21 17.77 7.41 7.09
CA GLU A 21 18.11 6.26 6.26
C GLU A 21 18.63 6.66 4.89
N SER A 22 18.14 7.76 4.32
CA SER A 22 18.57 8.28 3.02
C SER A 22 20.05 8.65 2.95
N THR A 23 20.71 8.80 4.10
CA THR A 23 22.14 9.12 4.20
C THR A 23 22.96 8.02 4.87
N HIS A 24 22.32 6.89 5.23
CA HIS A 24 22.98 5.80 5.96
C HIS A 24 23.71 4.84 5.00
N PRO A 25 25.06 4.73 5.09
CA PRO A 25 25.80 3.73 4.33
C PRO A 25 25.66 2.36 5.02
N GLU A 26 25.17 1.37 4.28
CA GLU A 26 24.87 0.03 4.80
C GLU A 26 25.71 -1.03 4.07
N PRO A 27 26.70 -1.66 4.73
CA PRO A 27 27.54 -2.69 4.10
C PRO A 27 26.77 -3.92 3.63
N SER A 28 25.71 -4.31 4.35
CA SER A 28 24.92 -5.51 4.01
C SER A 28 24.09 -5.35 2.73
N LEU A 29 23.90 -4.12 2.26
CA LEU A 29 23.17 -3.82 1.03
C LEU A 29 24.08 -3.69 -0.20
N TYR A 30 25.42 -3.66 -0.04
CA TYR A 30 26.31 -3.57 -1.18
C TYR A 30 26.15 -4.75 -2.13
N GLY A 31 25.94 -4.48 -3.42
CA GLY A 31 25.72 -5.48 -4.45
C GLY A 31 24.36 -6.20 -4.39
N VAL A 32 23.51 -5.90 -3.41
CA VAL A 32 22.17 -6.52 -3.31
C VAL A 32 21.24 -5.92 -4.37
N THR A 33 20.73 -6.76 -5.28
CA THR A 33 19.80 -6.37 -6.35
C THR A 33 18.37 -6.88 -6.12
N ASP A 34 18.18 -7.80 -5.17
CA ASP A 34 16.87 -8.36 -4.84
C ASP A 34 16.03 -7.38 -4.02
N GLY A 35 14.94 -6.88 -4.63
CA GLY A 35 14.03 -5.94 -3.98
C GLY A 35 13.35 -6.51 -2.72
N LYS A 36 13.18 -7.83 -2.60
CA LYS A 36 12.64 -8.45 -1.40
C LYS A 36 13.64 -8.36 -0.24
N ALA A 37 14.92 -8.61 -0.50
CA ALA A 37 15.97 -8.50 0.51
C ALA A 37 16.10 -7.05 1.01
N VAL A 38 16.10 -6.07 0.09
CA VAL A 38 16.11 -4.64 0.45
C VAL A 38 14.86 -4.25 1.25
N GLY A 39 13.68 -4.74 0.83
CA GLY A 39 12.42 -4.49 1.55
C GLY A 39 12.49 -5.00 2.99
N THR A 40 12.87 -6.26 3.17
CA THR A 40 12.99 -6.89 4.50
C THR A 40 13.99 -6.15 5.40
N TYR A 41 15.12 -5.71 4.84
CA TYR A 41 16.10 -4.89 5.58
C TYR A 41 15.45 -3.61 6.13
N LEU A 42 14.80 -2.84 5.27
CA LEU A 42 14.21 -1.55 5.68
C LEU A 42 13.05 -1.72 6.65
N GLU A 43 12.20 -2.73 6.43
CA GLU A 43 11.08 -3.08 7.31
C GLU A 43 11.59 -3.41 8.72
N HIS A 44 12.55 -4.31 8.86
CA HIS A 44 13.13 -4.68 10.17
C HIS A 44 13.84 -3.51 10.83
N LYS A 45 14.57 -2.71 10.08
CA LYS A 45 15.28 -1.54 10.61
C LYS A 45 14.33 -0.48 11.14
N PHE A 46 13.23 -0.22 10.43
CA PHE A 46 12.21 0.71 10.89
C PHE A 46 11.48 0.20 12.12
N GLN A 47 11.12 -1.09 12.16
CA GLN A 47 10.52 -1.71 13.35
C GLN A 47 11.47 -1.61 14.56
N ALA A 48 12.75 -1.96 14.39
CA ALA A 48 13.75 -1.81 15.45
C ALA A 48 13.89 -0.36 15.94
N TYR A 49 13.89 0.61 15.03
CA TYR A 49 13.90 2.03 15.36
C TYR A 49 12.68 2.43 16.19
N LEU A 50 11.48 1.98 15.84
CA LEU A 50 10.26 2.25 16.59
C LEU A 50 10.29 1.61 17.99
N HIS A 51 10.79 0.39 18.14
CA HIS A 51 10.88 -0.31 19.44
C HIS A 51 11.80 0.39 20.45
N THR A 52 12.71 1.23 19.99
CA THR A 52 13.52 2.07 20.90
C THR A 52 12.71 3.14 21.62
N LYS A 53 11.53 3.49 21.08
CA LYS A 53 10.71 4.65 21.51
C LYS A 53 9.31 4.28 21.95
N TYR A 54 8.71 3.26 21.36
CA TYR A 54 7.30 2.93 21.50
C TYR A 54 7.07 1.48 21.89
N HIS A 55 5.93 1.25 22.56
CA HIS A 55 5.33 -0.07 22.69
C HIS A 55 4.19 -0.22 21.68
N TYR A 56 4.19 -1.34 20.95
CA TYR A 56 3.12 -1.74 20.06
C TYR A 56 3.18 -3.25 19.82
N ALA A 57 2.05 -3.86 19.45
CA ALA A 57 2.03 -5.26 19.03
C ALA A 57 2.59 -5.39 17.62
N GLU A 58 3.59 -6.24 17.44
CA GLU A 58 4.07 -6.61 16.11
C GLU A 58 3.04 -7.47 15.39
N GLY A 59 2.90 -7.24 14.09
CA GLY A 59 2.17 -8.13 13.22
C GLY A 59 2.84 -9.50 13.15
N SER A 60 2.04 -10.55 13.10
CA SER A 60 2.53 -11.86 12.73
C SER A 60 2.35 -12.06 11.23
N SER A 61 3.24 -12.84 10.60
CA SER A 61 3.12 -13.27 9.21
C SER A 61 1.76 -13.93 8.90
N ALA A 62 1.08 -14.48 9.92
CA ALA A 62 -0.27 -15.04 9.80
C ALA A 62 -1.38 -13.97 9.69
N LYS A 63 -1.19 -12.78 10.24
CA LYS A 63 -2.15 -11.67 10.13
C LYS A 63 -1.91 -10.79 8.90
N GLY A 64 -0.70 -10.81 8.34
CA GLY A 64 -0.34 -10.11 7.10
C GLY A 64 -0.40 -8.58 7.19
N ILE A 65 -0.34 -8.00 8.40
CA ILE A 65 -0.35 -6.55 8.67
C ILE A 65 0.73 -6.28 9.72
N ASP A 66 1.63 -5.32 9.46
CA ASP A 66 2.79 -5.04 10.31
C ASP A 66 2.42 -4.38 11.64
N PHE A 67 1.43 -3.50 11.62
CA PHE A 67 0.93 -2.77 12.80
C PHE A 67 -0.56 -3.05 12.99
N PRO A 68 -0.94 -4.23 13.54
CA PRO A 68 -2.33 -4.69 13.57
C PRO A 68 -3.25 -3.79 14.40
N GLU A 69 -2.77 -3.21 15.51
CA GLU A 69 -3.57 -2.32 16.35
C GLU A 69 -3.87 -0.97 15.68
N LEU A 70 -3.02 -0.55 14.73
CA LEU A 70 -3.20 0.66 13.94
C LEU A 70 -3.88 0.39 12.59
N GLU A 71 -4.10 -0.89 12.25
CA GLU A 71 -4.56 -1.31 10.92
C GLU A 71 -3.65 -0.74 9.82
N VAL A 72 -2.33 -0.80 9.99
CA VAL A 72 -1.35 -0.30 9.01
C VAL A 72 -0.45 -1.44 8.56
N ASP A 73 -0.31 -1.57 7.26
CA ASP A 73 0.64 -2.48 6.61
C ASP A 73 1.75 -1.65 5.94
N MET A 74 3.00 -2.01 6.17
CA MET A 74 4.17 -1.33 5.62
C MET A 74 4.57 -1.96 4.29
N LYS A 75 4.95 -1.13 3.34
CA LYS A 75 5.45 -1.56 2.04
C LYS A 75 6.70 -0.78 1.68
N VAL A 76 7.70 -1.51 1.22
CA VAL A 76 8.97 -0.96 0.74
C VAL A 76 9.12 -1.31 -0.73
N THR A 77 9.40 -0.33 -1.57
CA THR A 77 9.45 -0.53 -3.02
C THR A 77 10.47 0.39 -3.70
N SER A 78 11.06 -0.08 -4.80
CA SER A 78 11.94 0.76 -5.61
C SER A 78 11.14 1.77 -6.44
N ILE A 79 11.67 2.98 -6.60
CA ILE A 79 11.08 4.01 -7.46
C ILE A 79 11.04 3.60 -8.94
N ARG A 80 11.93 2.71 -9.37
CA ARG A 80 11.97 2.22 -10.77
C ARG A 80 10.75 1.39 -11.12
N GLN A 81 10.20 0.66 -10.16
CA GLN A 81 8.99 -0.14 -10.32
C GLN A 81 8.23 -0.18 -9.00
N PRO A 82 7.48 0.90 -8.67
CA PRO A 82 6.83 1.04 -7.37
C PRO A 82 5.61 0.12 -7.25
N GLN A 83 5.86 -1.13 -6.86
CA GLN A 83 4.85 -2.18 -6.68
C GLN A 83 5.24 -3.19 -5.60
N SER A 84 4.25 -3.85 -5.03
CA SER A 84 4.44 -4.97 -4.11
C SER A 84 3.41 -6.08 -4.36
N SER A 85 3.67 -7.26 -3.80
CA SER A 85 2.68 -8.33 -3.74
C SER A 85 1.63 -8.01 -2.67
N CYS A 86 0.38 -8.45 -2.91
CA CYS A 86 -0.70 -8.39 -1.95
C CYS A 86 -1.40 -9.77 -1.92
N PRO A 87 -1.65 -10.34 -0.74
CA PRO A 87 -2.49 -11.52 -0.64
C PRO A 87 -3.90 -11.21 -1.16
N PHE A 88 -4.37 -12.01 -2.11
CA PHE A 88 -5.75 -11.96 -2.56
C PHE A 88 -6.66 -12.52 -1.47
N LYS A 89 -7.65 -11.75 -1.05
CA LYS A 89 -8.71 -12.23 -0.14
C LYS A 89 -10.05 -12.34 -0.86
N SER A 90 -10.44 -11.29 -1.58
CA SER A 90 -11.67 -11.29 -2.38
C SER A 90 -11.66 -10.15 -3.41
N ALA A 91 -12.43 -10.29 -4.49
CA ALA A 91 -12.61 -9.23 -5.49
C ALA A 91 -13.19 -7.93 -4.90
N ARG A 92 -13.92 -8.03 -3.78
CA ARG A 92 -14.45 -6.89 -3.04
C ARG A 92 -13.37 -5.86 -2.67
N GLN A 93 -12.11 -6.30 -2.45
CA GLN A 93 -11.01 -5.39 -2.16
C GLN A 93 -10.70 -4.41 -3.30
N LYS A 94 -11.01 -4.76 -4.55
CA LYS A 94 -10.85 -3.81 -5.67
C LYS A 94 -11.88 -2.69 -5.63
N ASN A 95 -13.06 -2.95 -5.08
CA ASN A 95 -14.16 -2.00 -4.98
C ASN A 95 -14.06 -1.12 -3.71
N TYR A 96 -13.73 -1.73 -2.58
CA TYR A 96 -13.83 -1.09 -1.27
C TYR A 96 -12.49 -0.94 -0.53
N GLY A 97 -11.38 -1.35 -1.14
CA GLY A 97 -10.04 -1.26 -0.56
C GLY A 97 -9.62 -2.49 0.23
N LEU A 98 -8.39 -2.44 0.68
CA LEU A 98 -7.72 -3.55 1.35
C LEU A 98 -8.25 -3.82 2.77
N GLY A 99 -8.93 -2.84 3.37
CA GLY A 99 -9.44 -2.88 4.75
C GLY A 99 -8.43 -2.39 5.79
N TYR A 100 -7.25 -1.95 5.36
CA TYR A 100 -6.19 -1.38 6.22
C TYR A 100 -5.46 -0.26 5.50
N ASN A 101 -4.77 0.58 6.29
CA ASN A 101 -3.95 1.66 5.78
C ASN A 101 -2.62 1.13 5.24
N LEU A 102 -1.95 1.90 4.37
CA LEU A 102 -0.60 1.59 3.90
C LEU A 102 0.38 2.68 4.31
N LEU A 103 1.55 2.27 4.77
CA LEU A 103 2.75 3.10 4.89
C LEU A 103 3.74 2.64 3.83
N VAL A 104 4.03 3.48 2.83
CA VAL A 104 4.84 3.12 1.67
C VAL A 104 6.13 3.91 1.66
N PHE A 105 7.27 3.20 1.75
CA PHE A 105 8.60 3.76 1.51
C PHE A 105 9.02 3.48 0.06
N VAL A 106 9.37 4.52 -0.67
CA VAL A 106 9.82 4.43 -2.06
C VAL A 106 11.27 4.86 -2.13
N TYR A 107 12.17 3.92 -2.43
CA TYR A 107 13.60 4.14 -2.41
C TYR A 107 14.25 4.06 -3.81
N GLU A 108 15.38 4.72 -3.94
CA GLU A 108 16.40 4.43 -4.94
C GLU A 108 17.66 3.95 -4.23
N LYS A 109 18.16 2.77 -4.64
CA LYS A 109 19.40 2.23 -4.08
C LYS A 109 20.58 2.62 -4.94
N ALA A 110 21.65 3.10 -4.31
CA ALA A 110 22.95 3.34 -4.92
C ALA A 110 24.03 2.58 -4.16
N ASP A 111 24.94 1.96 -4.88
CA ASP A 111 26.14 1.32 -4.31
C ASP A 111 27.35 2.23 -4.42
N ASP A 112 28.15 2.30 -3.36
CA ASP A 112 29.44 2.99 -3.31
C ASP A 112 30.57 1.95 -3.34
N GLU A 113 31.25 1.88 -4.48
CA GLU A 113 32.38 0.98 -4.72
C GLU A 113 33.55 1.25 -3.78
N SER A 114 33.75 2.49 -3.35
CA SER A 114 34.91 2.88 -2.52
C SER A 114 34.75 2.41 -1.08
N THR A 115 33.54 2.42 -0.55
CA THR A 115 33.23 2.02 0.83
C THR A 115 32.62 0.62 0.93
N HIS A 116 32.28 0.00 -0.20
CA HIS A 116 31.52 -1.26 -0.27
C HIS A 116 30.24 -1.19 0.55
N THR A 117 29.45 -0.12 0.37
CA THR A 117 28.16 0.08 1.04
C THR A 117 27.06 0.37 0.04
N GLY A 118 25.81 0.03 0.39
CA GLY A 118 24.62 0.49 -0.32
C GLY A 118 23.94 1.60 0.47
N VAL A 119 23.37 2.59 -0.20
CA VAL A 119 22.55 3.65 0.39
C VAL A 119 21.15 3.56 -0.20
N LEU A 120 20.12 3.64 0.66
CA LEU A 120 18.72 3.72 0.24
C LEU A 120 18.25 5.17 0.32
N ASN A 121 18.31 5.89 -0.78
CA ASN A 121 17.71 7.23 -0.86
C ASN A 121 16.18 7.11 -0.88
N ILE A 122 15.50 7.48 0.18
CA ILE A 122 14.03 7.42 0.29
C ILE A 122 13.45 8.68 -0.36
N HIS A 123 12.96 8.53 -1.58
CA HIS A 123 12.38 9.64 -2.35
C HIS A 123 10.97 10.03 -1.90
N HIS A 124 10.19 9.03 -1.48
CA HIS A 124 8.82 9.26 -1.00
C HIS A 124 8.52 8.36 0.20
N THR A 125 7.88 8.94 1.18
CA THR A 125 7.20 8.24 2.27
C THR A 125 5.74 8.65 2.22
N VAL A 126 4.85 7.71 1.94
CA VAL A 126 3.43 8.01 1.70
C VAL A 126 2.56 7.20 2.64
N PHE A 127 1.64 7.87 3.33
CA PHE A 127 0.58 7.22 4.08
C PHE A 127 -0.71 7.24 3.26
N VAL A 128 -1.31 6.07 3.08
CA VAL A 128 -2.57 5.89 2.34
C VAL A 128 -3.63 5.40 3.30
N ASP A 129 -4.65 6.23 3.52
CA ASP A 129 -5.81 5.85 4.32
C ASP A 129 -6.54 4.65 3.70
N LYS A 130 -7.07 3.76 4.52
CA LYS A 130 -7.76 2.54 4.09
C LYS A 130 -8.91 2.80 3.11
N THR A 131 -9.56 3.96 3.18
CA THR A 131 -10.62 4.37 2.24
C THR A 131 -10.09 4.69 0.85
N ARG A 132 -8.77 4.83 0.67
CA ARG A 132 -8.10 5.12 -0.61
C ARG A 132 -7.38 3.90 -1.19
N THR A 133 -7.39 2.76 -0.52
CA THR A 133 -6.66 1.56 -0.93
C THR A 133 -7.40 0.67 -1.95
N ALA A 134 -8.54 1.11 -2.47
CA ALA A 134 -9.25 0.43 -3.56
C ALA A 134 -8.55 0.65 -4.92
N ASP A 135 -8.95 -0.16 -5.92
CA ASP A 135 -8.46 -0.04 -7.29
C ASP A 135 -9.06 1.17 -8.01
N PHE A 136 -8.20 2.05 -8.51
CA PHE A 136 -8.63 3.29 -9.20
C PHE A 136 -9.49 3.01 -10.43
N GLN A 137 -9.09 2.06 -11.27
CA GLN A 137 -9.81 1.78 -12.51
C GLN A 137 -11.20 1.20 -12.23
N THR A 138 -11.28 0.30 -11.26
CA THR A 138 -12.56 -0.29 -10.84
C THR A 138 -13.47 0.76 -10.24
N THR A 139 -13.00 1.50 -9.24
CA THR A 139 -13.83 2.49 -8.55
C THR A 139 -14.22 3.68 -9.43
N SER A 140 -13.35 4.15 -10.33
CA SER A 140 -13.70 5.20 -11.27
C SER A 140 -14.72 4.75 -12.33
N GLY A 141 -14.66 3.46 -12.74
CA GLY A 141 -15.65 2.89 -13.66
C GLY A 141 -17.02 2.77 -12.99
N LEU A 142 -17.07 2.20 -11.79
CA LEU A 142 -18.31 2.09 -11.01
C LEU A 142 -18.93 3.45 -10.71
N LYS A 143 -18.11 4.43 -10.35
CA LYS A 143 -18.58 5.80 -10.13
C LYS A 143 -19.30 6.37 -11.38
N ARG A 144 -18.73 6.18 -12.58
CA ARG A 144 -19.36 6.62 -13.84
C ARG A 144 -20.68 5.90 -14.12
N ILE A 145 -20.78 4.60 -13.84
CA ILE A 145 -22.02 3.82 -13.99
C ILE A 145 -23.10 4.42 -13.10
N ILE A 146 -22.79 4.65 -11.83
CA ILE A 146 -23.72 5.20 -10.84
C ILE A 146 -24.14 6.64 -11.20
N GLU A 147 -23.20 7.49 -11.60
CA GLU A 147 -23.47 8.88 -12.03
C GLU A 147 -24.35 8.95 -13.28
N ASN A 148 -24.36 7.91 -14.12
CA ASN A 148 -25.22 7.78 -15.29
C ASN A 148 -26.50 6.98 -15.01
N GLU A 149 -26.88 6.81 -13.73
CA GLU A 149 -28.08 6.07 -13.31
C GLU A 149 -28.12 4.61 -13.82
N GLY A 150 -26.92 3.99 -13.95
CA GLY A 150 -26.77 2.61 -14.38
C GLY A 150 -27.37 1.63 -13.37
N ASN A 151 -27.81 0.50 -13.87
CA ASN A 151 -28.49 -0.54 -13.11
C ASN A 151 -27.54 -1.72 -12.78
N ILE A 152 -28.10 -2.78 -12.21
CA ILE A 152 -27.35 -3.97 -11.79
C ILE A 152 -26.69 -4.69 -12.98
N ASP A 153 -27.36 -4.74 -14.13
CA ASP A 153 -26.83 -5.41 -15.33
C ASP A 153 -25.60 -4.64 -15.87
N ASP A 154 -25.61 -3.30 -15.78
CA ASP A 154 -24.45 -2.47 -16.14
C ASP A 154 -23.25 -2.76 -15.23
N VAL A 155 -23.48 -2.93 -13.93
CA VAL A 155 -22.41 -3.27 -12.96
C VAL A 155 -21.90 -4.68 -13.20
N LEU A 156 -22.77 -5.64 -13.47
CA LEU A 156 -22.39 -7.03 -13.79
C LEU A 156 -21.58 -7.10 -15.09
N ALA A 157 -22.03 -6.40 -16.14
CA ALA A 157 -21.29 -6.28 -17.40
C ALA A 157 -19.89 -5.67 -17.19
N PHE A 158 -19.79 -4.64 -16.36
CA PHE A 158 -18.52 -4.03 -16.02
C PHE A 158 -17.59 -4.98 -15.25
N PHE A 159 -18.11 -5.78 -14.30
CA PHE A 159 -17.32 -6.79 -13.59
C PHE A 159 -16.78 -7.85 -14.55
N ALA A 160 -17.61 -8.31 -15.49
CA ALA A 160 -17.21 -9.26 -16.52
C ALA A 160 -16.14 -8.67 -17.47
N GLU A 161 -16.35 -7.45 -17.97
CA GLU A 161 -15.36 -6.72 -18.79
C GLU A 161 -14.00 -6.60 -18.09
N ARG A 162 -14.01 -6.33 -16.78
CA ARG A 162 -12.81 -6.21 -15.96
C ARG A 162 -12.25 -7.55 -15.49
N MET A 163 -12.86 -8.65 -15.87
CA MET A 163 -12.46 -10.01 -15.47
C MET A 163 -12.24 -10.10 -13.95
N LEU A 164 -13.16 -9.54 -13.14
CA LEU A 164 -13.08 -9.70 -11.71
C LEU A 164 -13.25 -11.19 -11.34
N PRO A 165 -12.41 -11.72 -10.45
CA PRO A 165 -12.49 -13.14 -10.06
C PRO A 165 -13.68 -13.37 -9.12
N LEU A 166 -14.87 -13.46 -9.70
CA LEU A 166 -16.16 -13.64 -9.04
C LEU A 166 -16.93 -14.77 -9.75
N ASP A 167 -17.60 -15.61 -8.99
CA ASP A 167 -18.70 -16.42 -9.54
C ASP A 167 -19.98 -15.59 -9.68
N ASP A 168 -21.00 -16.15 -10.33
CA ASP A 168 -22.24 -15.42 -10.63
C ASP A 168 -22.96 -14.93 -9.36
N ILE A 169 -22.93 -15.70 -8.27
CA ILE A 169 -23.58 -15.36 -7.00
C ILE A 169 -22.82 -14.22 -6.32
N GLN A 170 -21.49 -14.30 -6.30
CA GLN A 170 -20.62 -13.28 -5.75
C GLN A 170 -20.74 -11.97 -6.55
N ALA A 171 -20.81 -12.06 -7.88
CA ALA A 171 -20.96 -10.91 -8.76
C ALA A 171 -22.29 -10.19 -8.49
N GLN A 172 -23.39 -10.94 -8.42
CA GLN A 172 -24.71 -10.41 -8.11
C GLN A 172 -24.74 -9.70 -6.76
N THR A 173 -24.26 -10.37 -5.70
CA THR A 173 -24.22 -9.80 -4.34
C THR A 173 -23.37 -8.53 -4.28
N LEU A 174 -22.22 -8.54 -4.94
CA LEU A 174 -21.30 -7.36 -4.95
C LEU A 174 -21.89 -6.22 -5.78
N ALA A 175 -22.60 -6.50 -6.88
CA ALA A 175 -23.26 -5.48 -7.69
C ALA A 175 -24.40 -4.78 -6.91
N GLU A 176 -25.21 -5.55 -6.18
CA GLU A 176 -26.24 -5.01 -5.28
C GLU A 176 -25.61 -4.12 -4.18
N GLU A 177 -24.49 -4.59 -3.58
CA GLU A 177 -23.76 -3.81 -2.58
C GLU A 177 -23.25 -2.49 -3.16
N VAL A 178 -22.69 -2.49 -4.38
CA VAL A 178 -22.15 -1.30 -5.06
C VAL A 178 -23.25 -0.27 -5.34
N LEU A 179 -24.43 -0.69 -5.76
CA LEU A 179 -25.55 0.23 -6.00
C LEU A 179 -26.12 0.80 -4.70
N ALA A 180 -26.20 -0.03 -3.65
CA ALA A 180 -26.69 0.41 -2.34
C ALA A 180 -25.67 1.28 -1.58
N ASN A 181 -24.38 1.00 -1.73
CA ASN A 181 -23.27 1.64 -1.03
C ASN A 181 -22.13 1.96 -2.00
N PRO A 182 -22.22 3.03 -2.79
CA PRO A 182 -21.21 3.40 -3.77
C PRO A 182 -19.79 3.45 -3.18
N PRO A 183 -18.80 2.79 -3.81
CA PRO A 183 -17.44 2.80 -3.31
C PRO A 183 -16.80 4.18 -3.47
N GLN A 184 -15.93 4.55 -2.53
CA GLN A 184 -15.09 5.72 -2.67
C GLN A 184 -14.02 5.49 -3.74
N LEU A 185 -13.55 6.58 -4.38
CA LEU A 185 -12.47 6.50 -5.35
C LEU A 185 -11.19 5.99 -4.69
N GLY A 186 -10.72 4.85 -5.17
CA GLY A 186 -9.42 4.28 -4.79
C GLY A 186 -8.27 4.87 -5.60
N TYR A 187 -7.06 4.70 -5.12
CA TYR A 187 -5.85 5.27 -5.77
C TYR A 187 -4.75 4.24 -6.03
N LEU A 188 -4.95 2.98 -5.64
CA LEU A 188 -4.06 1.91 -6.06
C LEU A 188 -4.37 1.47 -7.49
N THR A 189 -3.42 0.83 -8.14
CA THR A 189 -3.67 -0.02 -9.30
C THR A 189 -3.45 -1.46 -8.86
N ILE A 190 -4.53 -2.26 -8.85
CA ILE A 190 -4.50 -3.66 -8.40
C ILE A 190 -4.64 -4.57 -9.62
N SER A 191 -3.59 -5.33 -9.93
CA SER A 191 -3.61 -6.25 -11.08
C SER A 191 -4.58 -7.42 -10.87
N ASN A 192 -5.04 -8.03 -11.98
CA ASN A 192 -5.88 -9.24 -11.97
C ASN A 192 -5.06 -10.54 -12.16
N ALA A 193 -3.75 -10.51 -11.95
CA ALA A 193 -2.91 -11.70 -12.05
C ALA A 193 -3.20 -12.70 -10.93
N LEU A 194 -2.75 -13.94 -11.07
CA LEU A 194 -2.85 -15.00 -10.05
C LEU A 194 -2.30 -14.56 -8.67
N GLN A 195 -1.33 -13.67 -8.68
CA GLN A 195 -0.85 -12.97 -7.50
C GLN A 195 -1.12 -11.48 -7.67
N TRP A 196 -1.97 -10.92 -6.83
CA TRP A 196 -2.27 -9.52 -6.89
C TRP A 196 -1.03 -8.67 -6.60
N ARG A 197 -0.83 -7.68 -7.46
CA ARG A 197 0.20 -6.65 -7.30
C ARG A 197 -0.47 -5.31 -7.09
N LEU A 198 -0.03 -4.65 -6.03
CA LEU A 198 -0.36 -3.26 -5.76
C LEU A 198 0.68 -2.39 -6.45
N GLN A 199 0.24 -1.46 -7.28
CA GLN A 199 1.12 -0.46 -7.92
C GLN A 199 0.85 0.91 -7.31
N TYR A 200 1.92 1.64 -6.99
CA TYR A 200 1.89 2.84 -6.19
C TYR A 200 2.10 4.15 -6.96
N SER A 201 2.36 4.10 -8.27
CA SER A 201 2.66 5.30 -9.07
C SER A 201 1.62 6.41 -8.90
N ARG A 202 0.32 6.07 -8.88
CA ARG A 202 -0.75 7.04 -8.67
C ARG A 202 -0.77 7.61 -7.25
N VAL A 203 -0.54 6.77 -6.25
CA VAL A 203 -0.46 7.17 -4.84
C VAL A 203 0.69 8.18 -4.65
N ILE A 204 1.86 7.89 -5.21
CA ILE A 204 3.02 8.78 -5.18
C ILE A 204 2.70 10.12 -5.85
N GLN A 205 2.08 10.12 -7.02
CA GLN A 205 1.70 11.34 -7.76
C GLN A 205 0.66 12.20 -7.03
N GLN A 206 -0.22 11.59 -6.25
CA GLN A 206 -1.32 12.25 -5.56
C GLN A 206 -1.04 12.54 -4.09
N ALA A 207 0.12 12.13 -3.57
CA ALA A 207 0.51 12.36 -2.20
C ALA A 207 0.53 13.87 -1.86
N GLY A 208 -0.13 14.23 -0.78
CA GLY A 208 -0.32 15.62 -0.34
C GLY A 208 -1.38 16.41 -1.11
N SER A 209 -1.90 15.90 -2.24
CA SER A 209 -2.91 16.59 -3.05
C SER A 209 -4.34 16.07 -2.84
N VAL A 210 -4.47 14.84 -2.35
CA VAL A 210 -5.75 14.16 -2.15
C VAL A 210 -5.91 13.81 -0.67
N THR A 211 -7.08 14.14 -0.12
CA THR A 211 -7.42 13.75 1.26
C THR A 211 -7.34 12.23 1.44
N GLY A 212 -6.58 11.78 2.43
CA GLY A 212 -6.31 10.37 2.71
C GLY A 212 -5.11 9.79 1.96
N ILE A 213 -4.33 10.62 1.24
CA ILE A 213 -3.02 10.25 0.66
C ILE A 213 -2.02 11.33 1.07
N GLU A 214 -1.23 11.05 2.10
CA GLU A 214 -0.35 12.03 2.71
C GLU A 214 1.10 11.81 2.26
N ALA A 215 1.79 12.87 1.84
CA ALA A 215 3.25 12.89 1.75
C ALA A 215 3.80 13.17 3.15
N LEU A 216 4.65 12.31 3.63
CA LEU A 216 5.28 12.42 4.96
C LEU A 216 6.68 13.01 4.84
#